data_19abbd74414cf88166a9692787e280b9
#
_entry.id   19abbd74414cf88166a9692787e280b9
#
_cell.length_a   1.000
_cell.length_b   1.000
_cell.length_c   1.000
_cell.angle_alpha   90.00
_cell.angle_beta   90.00
_cell.angle_gamma   90.00
#
_symmetry.space_group_name_H-M   'P 1'
#
loop_
_entity.id
_entity.type
_entity.pdbx_description
1 polymer ?
#
loop_
_entity_poly.entity_id
_entity_poly.type
_entity_poly.pdbx_seq_one_letter_code
_entity_poly.pdbx_strand_id
1 'polypeptide(L)'
;MLSLDRITSLRSLLAGAALSVLCLQPSISGASPDETNPQPSDFPARKVYSPHANQNFPDRVLFGDMHLHTNLSPDAGLLGTSLTAEDAYRAARGRTVTSNSGQPFQLVRPLDFLVVTDHAEYIGLAVMIREANPILLSNPHGKWLWENFTAGGERAMAAFASIVSDGTTGNDRLGDTDMGSTIWGDFVKTADRFNEPGVFSAMTGFEWTSMPGGNNIHRVAVFADGADKTGQVLPFSLLDSQNPEDLWKYMENYERNTGGRVLSHLHNGNLSNGTAFSKTRFNGKPVDAAYAEARIRWEPIMEISQIKGDGETHPFLSPDDEFADFERWDVGNLDGSAPKKDEMLQYEYGRSALKVGLELEARLGVNPYQFGFNASSDAHTGLASTAEDNYFGKMASSEPGPNRFDGEVLRAVDPALRI
;
A
#
# COMPACT_ATOMS: atom_id res chain seq x y z
N MET A 1 -24.88 47.70 43.56
CA MET A 1 -26.08 48.44 43.98
C MET A 1 -27.17 48.13 42.99
N LEU A 2 -28.19 47.41 43.51
CA LEU A 2 -29.63 47.39 43.08
C LEU A 2 -29.90 46.82 41.69
N SER A 3 -30.75 45.87 41.47
CA SER A 3 -31.77 45.11 42.21
C SER A 3 -32.75 44.62 41.12
N LEU A 4 -32.97 43.32 41.10
CA LEU A 4 -34.22 42.56 41.03
C LEU A 4 -35.51 43.35 40.60
N ASP A 5 -36.31 42.80 39.68
CA ASP A 5 -37.55 42.07 40.01
C ASP A 5 -38.33 41.67 38.74
N ARG A 6 -38.70 40.41 38.68
CA ARG A 6 -40.00 39.76 38.45
C ARG A 6 -41.13 40.59 37.84
N ILE A 7 -41.91 39.94 36.92
CA ILE A 7 -43.35 39.69 37.02
C ILE A 7 -43.85 38.66 35.96
N THR A 8 -44.31 37.60 36.43
CA THR A 8 -45.41 36.64 36.20
C THR A 8 -46.48 36.89 35.10
N SER A 9 -46.74 35.81 34.38
CA SER A 9 -48.01 35.15 33.93
C SER A 9 -49.14 35.97 33.28
N LEU A 10 -49.61 35.51 32.11
CA LEU A 10 -51.06 35.37 31.86
C LEU A 10 -51.30 34.24 30.81
N ARG A 11 -52.14 33.30 31.20
CA ARG A 11 -52.77 32.30 30.34
C ARG A 11 -53.92 32.94 29.60
N SER A 12 -54.09 32.62 28.32
CA SER A 12 -55.39 32.71 27.64
C SER A 12 -55.52 31.60 26.61
N LEU A 13 -56.51 30.76 26.80
CA LEU A 13 -57.04 29.81 25.85
C LEU A 13 -57.66 30.55 24.63
N LEU A 14 -57.34 30.02 23.42
CA LEU A 14 -58.30 30.12 22.31
C LEU A 14 -58.17 28.83 21.46
N ALA A 15 -59.29 28.12 21.42
CA ALA A 15 -59.51 26.98 20.55
C ALA A 15 -59.75 27.47 19.13
N GLY A 16 -59.13 26.82 18.13
CA GLY A 16 -59.33 27.12 16.72
C GLY A 16 -58.94 25.95 15.84
N ALA A 17 -59.92 25.40 15.19
CA ALA A 17 -60.06 24.28 14.30
C ALA A 17 -58.81 23.86 13.55
N ALA A 18 -58.44 22.58 13.67
CA ALA A 18 -57.48 21.87 12.85
C ALA A 18 -58.09 21.58 11.47
N LEU A 19 -57.57 22.21 10.43
CA LEU A 19 -57.78 21.79 9.04
C LEU A 19 -56.61 20.86 8.70
N SER A 20 -56.87 19.55 8.70
CA SER A 20 -55.91 18.54 8.28
C SER A 20 -55.78 18.56 6.76
N VAL A 21 -54.78 19.22 6.25
CA VAL A 21 -54.33 19.03 4.85
C VAL A 21 -53.48 17.77 4.80
N LEU A 22 -54.10 16.71 4.30
CA LEU A 22 -53.41 15.47 3.98
C LEU A 22 -52.50 15.73 2.75
N CYS A 23 -51.25 16.11 2.95
CA CYS A 23 -50.26 16.07 1.90
C CYS A 23 -49.92 14.59 1.64
N LEU A 24 -50.56 14.02 0.62
CA LEU A 24 -50.05 12.81 -0.03
C LEU A 24 -48.68 13.14 -0.64
N GLN A 25 -47.63 12.91 0.10
CA GLN A 25 -46.32 12.78 -0.50
C GLN A 25 -46.29 11.48 -1.31
N PRO A 26 -45.93 11.50 -2.60
CA PRO A 26 -45.60 10.26 -3.29
C PRO A 26 -44.37 9.68 -2.61
N SER A 27 -44.52 8.54 -1.99
CA SER A 27 -43.40 7.70 -1.57
C SER A 27 -42.66 7.33 -2.84
N ILE A 28 -41.58 8.08 -3.16
CA ILE A 28 -40.60 7.59 -4.06
C ILE A 28 -39.89 6.47 -3.26
N SER A 29 -40.35 5.25 -3.48
CA SER A 29 -39.62 4.04 -3.13
C SER A 29 -38.35 4.11 -3.94
N GLY A 30 -37.31 4.65 -3.36
CA GLY A 30 -35.96 4.53 -3.91
C GLY A 30 -35.64 3.05 -3.88
N ALA A 31 -35.67 2.41 -5.05
CA ALA A 31 -35.15 1.08 -5.20
C ALA A 31 -33.70 1.10 -4.70
N SER A 32 -33.40 0.25 -3.74
CA SER A 32 -32.03 0.00 -3.31
C SER A 32 -31.19 -0.37 -4.53
N PRO A 33 -29.95 0.09 -4.68
CA PRO A 33 -29.10 -0.29 -5.82
C PRO A 33 -29.00 -1.81 -6.03
N ASP A 34 -29.29 -2.60 -5.01
CA ASP A 34 -29.29 -4.06 -5.06
C ASP A 34 -30.57 -4.65 -5.72
N GLU A 35 -31.66 -3.93 -5.83
CA GLU A 35 -32.91 -4.47 -6.41
C GLU A 35 -32.90 -4.48 -7.95
N THR A 36 -31.93 -3.80 -8.58
CA THR A 36 -31.80 -3.81 -10.05
C THR A 36 -30.86 -4.89 -10.58
N ASN A 37 -30.15 -5.60 -9.69
CA ASN A 37 -29.25 -6.68 -10.09
C ASN A 37 -30.07 -7.99 -10.16
N PRO A 38 -30.27 -8.59 -11.37
CA PRO A 38 -31.00 -9.84 -11.51
C PRO A 38 -30.38 -10.92 -10.63
N GLN A 39 -31.19 -11.55 -9.78
CA GLN A 39 -30.72 -12.65 -8.95
C GLN A 39 -30.45 -13.90 -9.82
N PRO A 40 -29.55 -14.79 -9.43
CA PRO A 40 -29.30 -16.04 -10.15
C PRO A 40 -30.57 -16.89 -10.40
N SER A 41 -31.61 -16.75 -9.52
CA SER A 41 -32.91 -17.37 -9.66
C SER A 41 -33.79 -16.78 -10.78
N ASP A 42 -33.48 -15.58 -11.27
CA ASP A 42 -34.27 -14.89 -12.28
C ASP A 42 -33.96 -15.36 -13.71
N PHE A 43 -32.91 -16.20 -13.85
CA PHE A 43 -32.52 -16.76 -15.12
C PHE A 43 -32.76 -18.26 -15.14
N PRO A 44 -33.39 -18.80 -16.20
CA PRO A 44 -33.47 -20.25 -16.36
C PRO A 44 -32.07 -20.86 -16.39
N ALA A 45 -31.88 -22.04 -15.80
CA ALA A 45 -30.63 -22.76 -15.75
C ALA A 45 -29.99 -22.84 -17.15
N ARG A 46 -29.08 -21.91 -17.45
CA ARG A 46 -28.40 -21.81 -18.73
C ARG A 46 -27.08 -22.57 -18.66
N LYS A 47 -26.72 -23.24 -19.78
CA LYS A 47 -25.33 -23.67 -19.97
C LYS A 47 -24.40 -22.50 -19.72
N VAL A 48 -23.48 -22.68 -18.77
CA VAL A 48 -22.44 -21.68 -18.47
C VAL A 48 -21.48 -21.65 -19.64
N TYR A 49 -21.51 -20.58 -20.42
CA TYR A 49 -20.62 -20.38 -21.59
C TYR A 49 -19.31 -19.65 -21.20
N SER A 50 -19.25 -19.14 -20.00
CA SER A 50 -18.09 -18.42 -19.48
C SER A 50 -17.83 -18.83 -18.04
N PRO A 51 -16.56 -19.04 -17.63
CA PRO A 51 -16.23 -19.32 -16.23
C PRO A 51 -16.61 -18.15 -15.29
N HIS A 52 -16.91 -16.99 -15.85
CA HIS A 52 -17.34 -15.79 -15.10
C HIS A 52 -18.86 -15.59 -15.12
N ALA A 53 -19.64 -16.44 -15.82
CA ALA A 53 -21.09 -16.38 -15.75
C ALA A 53 -21.55 -16.75 -14.34
N ASN A 54 -22.49 -15.97 -13.79
CA ASN A 54 -23.02 -16.10 -12.42
C ASN A 54 -22.04 -15.67 -11.30
N GLN A 55 -21.02 -14.91 -11.61
CA GLN A 55 -20.20 -14.26 -10.59
C GLN A 55 -20.71 -12.82 -10.39
N ASN A 56 -21.00 -12.45 -9.14
CA ASN A 56 -21.43 -11.10 -8.76
C ASN A 56 -20.21 -10.19 -8.65
N PHE A 57 -19.65 -9.80 -9.78
CA PHE A 57 -18.65 -8.74 -9.82
C PHE A 57 -19.33 -7.37 -9.78
N PRO A 58 -18.67 -6.36 -9.22
CA PRO A 58 -19.13 -5.00 -9.35
C PRO A 58 -19.33 -4.62 -10.83
N ASP A 59 -20.44 -3.97 -11.15
CA ASP A 59 -20.75 -3.48 -12.50
C ASP A 59 -20.12 -2.09 -12.78
N ARG A 60 -19.34 -1.58 -11.83
CA ARG A 60 -18.59 -0.32 -11.92
C ARG A 60 -17.10 -0.55 -11.66
N VAL A 61 -16.26 0.29 -12.25
CA VAL A 61 -14.84 0.36 -11.96
C VAL A 61 -14.64 1.05 -10.60
N LEU A 62 -13.85 0.44 -9.72
CA LEU A 62 -13.44 1.01 -8.44
C LEU A 62 -12.01 1.56 -8.59
N PHE A 63 -11.80 2.79 -8.11
CA PHE A 63 -10.51 3.46 -8.14
C PHE A 63 -9.97 3.59 -6.73
N GLY A 64 -8.71 3.22 -6.54
CA GLY A 64 -8.05 3.29 -5.24
C GLY A 64 -6.55 3.14 -5.38
N ASP A 65 -5.88 3.10 -4.24
CA ASP A 65 -4.44 2.87 -4.14
C ASP A 65 -4.19 1.73 -3.16
N MET A 66 -3.35 0.78 -3.55
CA MET A 66 -3.00 -0.38 -2.74
C MET A 66 -1.58 -0.32 -2.17
N HIS A 67 -0.87 0.81 -2.39
CA HIS A 67 0.52 0.95 -2.00
C HIS A 67 0.84 2.41 -1.68
N LEU A 68 0.76 2.74 -0.39
CA LEU A 68 0.98 4.10 0.12
C LEU A 68 1.70 4.07 1.46
N HIS A 69 2.71 4.93 1.60
CA HIS A 69 3.50 5.09 2.81
C HIS A 69 3.15 6.37 3.57
N THR A 70 3.19 6.28 4.88
CA THR A 70 2.93 7.39 5.81
C THR A 70 4.15 7.68 6.69
N ASN A 71 3.95 8.45 7.73
CA ASN A 71 5.00 8.73 8.72
C ASN A 71 5.44 7.51 9.53
N LEU A 72 4.73 6.38 9.43
CA LEU A 72 5.08 5.14 10.11
C LEU A 72 6.14 4.34 9.34
N SER A 73 6.23 4.52 8.03
CA SER A 73 7.27 3.91 7.21
C SER A 73 8.62 4.53 7.52
N PRO A 74 9.68 3.74 7.80
CA PRO A 74 10.98 4.30 8.19
C PRO A 74 11.56 5.18 7.09
N ASP A 75 11.47 4.80 5.83
CA ASP A 75 11.99 5.59 4.72
C ASP A 75 11.18 6.88 4.46
N ALA A 76 9.85 6.80 4.45
CA ALA A 76 9.01 8.00 4.31
C ALA A 76 9.15 8.93 5.51
N GLY A 77 8.99 8.39 6.73
CA GLY A 77 8.99 9.17 7.96
C GLY A 77 10.34 9.80 8.29
N LEU A 78 11.46 9.07 8.10
CA LEU A 78 12.81 9.59 8.34
C LEU A 78 13.25 10.59 7.26
N LEU A 79 12.69 10.51 6.05
CA LEU A 79 12.93 11.44 4.95
C LEU A 79 11.92 12.60 4.90
N GLY A 80 11.15 12.82 5.97
CA GLY A 80 10.41 14.06 6.18
C GLY A 80 8.89 13.95 6.13
N THR A 81 8.31 12.79 5.84
CA THR A 81 6.86 12.60 5.84
C THR A 81 6.32 12.65 7.27
N SER A 82 5.38 13.55 7.50
CA SER A 82 4.70 13.77 8.76
C SER A 82 3.24 13.33 8.74
N LEU A 83 2.65 13.16 7.55
CA LEU A 83 1.27 12.76 7.38
C LEU A 83 1.05 11.34 7.90
N THR A 84 -0.02 11.19 8.68
CA THR A 84 -0.41 9.94 9.33
C THR A 84 -1.32 9.10 8.44
N ALA A 85 -1.57 7.85 8.81
CA ALA A 85 -2.58 7.02 8.16
C ALA A 85 -3.98 7.66 8.20
N GLU A 86 -4.30 8.39 9.28
CA GLU A 86 -5.55 9.17 9.36
C GLU A 86 -5.62 10.24 8.27
N ASP A 87 -4.54 11.01 8.08
CA ASP A 87 -4.47 12.03 7.04
C ASP A 87 -4.59 11.42 5.64
N ALA A 88 -3.94 10.27 5.42
CA ALA A 88 -4.02 9.52 4.16
C ALA A 88 -5.46 9.08 3.84
N TYR A 89 -6.17 8.48 4.80
CA TYR A 89 -7.57 8.10 4.59
C TYR A 89 -8.49 9.31 4.42
N ARG A 90 -8.24 10.42 5.12
CA ARG A 90 -8.99 11.68 4.92
C ARG A 90 -8.79 12.24 3.53
N ALA A 91 -7.54 12.28 3.06
CA ALA A 91 -7.19 12.71 1.70
C ALA A 91 -7.86 11.82 0.65
N ALA A 92 -7.77 10.49 0.79
CA ALA A 92 -8.41 9.52 -0.10
C ALA A 92 -9.93 9.70 -0.18
N ARG A 93 -10.58 10.07 0.92
CA ARG A 93 -12.01 10.41 0.97
C ARG A 93 -12.33 11.82 0.45
N GLY A 94 -11.39 12.50 -0.21
CA GLY A 94 -11.58 13.83 -0.80
C GLY A 94 -11.65 14.96 0.22
N ARG A 95 -11.17 14.77 1.45
CA ARG A 95 -11.04 15.85 2.42
C ARG A 95 -9.75 16.61 2.16
N THR A 96 -9.78 17.93 2.34
CA THR A 96 -8.56 18.73 2.30
C THR A 96 -7.66 18.37 3.47
N VAL A 97 -6.39 18.10 3.19
CA VAL A 97 -5.31 17.92 4.17
C VAL A 97 -4.17 18.87 3.84
N THR A 98 -3.34 19.18 4.82
CA THR A 98 -2.13 19.97 4.60
C THR A 98 -0.97 19.02 4.34
N SER A 99 -0.30 19.16 3.19
CA SER A 99 0.84 18.32 2.80
C SER A 99 2.07 18.58 3.67
N ASN A 100 3.12 17.77 3.52
CA ASN A 100 4.37 17.93 4.28
C ASN A 100 5.08 19.27 3.95
N SER A 101 4.88 19.81 2.75
CA SER A 101 5.39 21.13 2.35
C SER A 101 4.49 22.30 2.77
N GLY A 102 3.38 22.03 3.47
CA GLY A 102 2.43 23.03 3.93
C GLY A 102 1.39 23.48 2.89
N GLN A 103 1.32 22.82 1.74
CA GLN A 103 0.34 23.10 0.69
C GLN A 103 -0.98 22.37 0.98
N PRO A 104 -2.15 22.97 0.67
CA PRO A 104 -3.41 22.23 0.72
C PRO A 104 -3.46 21.19 -0.40
N PHE A 105 -3.83 19.98 -0.04
CA PHE A 105 -4.08 18.86 -0.96
C PHE A 105 -5.53 18.42 -0.88
N GLN A 106 -6.15 18.16 -2.01
CA GLN A 106 -7.48 17.56 -2.09
C GLN A 106 -7.64 16.85 -3.42
N LEU A 107 -8.15 15.62 -3.40
CA LEU A 107 -8.54 14.91 -4.62
C LEU A 107 -9.79 15.53 -5.22
N VAL A 108 -9.81 15.71 -6.55
CA VAL A 108 -10.98 16.16 -7.30
C VAL A 108 -12.12 15.13 -7.20
N ARG A 109 -11.74 13.84 -7.24
CA ARG A 109 -12.63 12.71 -7.02
C ARG A 109 -12.10 11.86 -5.87
N PRO A 110 -12.90 11.59 -4.83
CA PRO A 110 -12.54 10.63 -3.80
C PRO A 110 -12.24 9.26 -4.38
N LEU A 111 -11.32 8.53 -3.75
CA LEU A 111 -11.07 7.13 -4.05
C LEU A 111 -12.22 6.26 -3.51
N ASP A 112 -12.39 5.07 -4.09
CA ASP A 112 -13.33 4.05 -3.60
C ASP A 112 -12.68 3.20 -2.48
N PHE A 113 -11.33 3.08 -2.50
CA PHE A 113 -10.58 2.36 -1.48
C PHE A 113 -9.15 2.90 -1.32
N LEU A 114 -8.54 2.63 -0.17
CA LEU A 114 -7.12 2.86 0.10
C LEU A 114 -6.58 1.77 1.01
N VAL A 115 -5.38 1.29 0.69
CA VAL A 115 -4.55 0.47 1.58
C VAL A 115 -3.31 1.27 1.95
N VAL A 116 -3.13 1.59 3.22
CA VAL A 116 -1.85 2.11 3.72
C VAL A 116 -0.95 0.92 4.03
N THR A 117 0.29 0.96 3.55
CA THR A 117 1.20 -0.20 3.50
C THR A 117 2.61 0.17 3.90
N ASP A 118 2.73 0.87 5.01
CA ASP A 118 4.04 1.22 5.56
C ASP A 118 4.95 -0.02 5.68
N HIS A 119 6.26 0.16 5.49
CA HIS A 119 7.23 -0.92 5.64
C HIS A 119 7.09 -1.59 7.01
N ALA A 120 7.08 -2.93 7.02
CA ALA A 120 7.02 -3.73 8.24
C ALA A 120 8.27 -3.54 9.10
N GLU A 121 9.41 -3.38 8.45
CA GLU A 121 10.71 -3.17 9.06
C GLU A 121 10.74 -1.86 9.84
N TYR A 122 10.95 -1.97 11.15
CA TYR A 122 11.03 -0.80 12.03
C TYR A 122 9.84 0.17 11.92
N ILE A 123 8.63 -0.36 11.72
CA ILE A 123 7.40 0.44 11.63
C ILE A 123 7.29 1.42 12.81
N GLY A 124 7.09 2.70 12.51
CA GLY A 124 6.97 3.76 13.50
C GLY A 124 8.29 4.32 14.06
N LEU A 125 9.46 3.81 13.64
CA LEU A 125 10.76 4.30 14.11
C LEU A 125 10.92 5.80 13.93
N ALA A 126 10.46 6.36 12.81
CA ALA A 126 10.54 7.79 12.54
C ALA A 126 9.73 8.63 13.55
N VAL A 127 8.57 8.15 13.96
CA VAL A 127 7.73 8.77 15.00
C VAL A 127 8.46 8.73 16.33
N MET A 128 9.02 7.59 16.69
CA MET A 128 9.75 7.42 17.97
C MET A 128 11.00 8.30 18.06
N ILE A 129 11.71 8.49 16.94
CA ILE A 129 12.86 9.41 16.86
C ILE A 129 12.38 10.84 17.09
N ARG A 130 11.31 11.27 16.40
CA ARG A 130 10.77 12.64 16.57
C ARG A 130 10.32 12.94 17.98
N GLU A 131 9.72 11.96 18.65
CA GLU A 131 9.19 12.09 20.01
C GLU A 131 10.24 11.85 21.10
N ALA A 132 11.49 11.52 20.74
CA ALA A 132 12.52 11.09 21.67
C ALA A 132 12.01 10.00 22.63
N ASN A 133 11.36 8.98 22.04
CA ASN A 133 10.65 7.94 22.79
C ASN A 133 11.58 7.23 23.80
N PRO A 134 11.21 7.13 25.09
CA PRO A 134 12.07 6.56 26.13
C PRO A 134 12.49 5.11 25.86
N ILE A 135 11.63 4.29 25.22
CA ILE A 135 11.94 2.91 24.88
C ILE A 135 13.07 2.88 23.85
N LEU A 136 12.95 3.68 22.79
CA LEU A 136 14.01 3.82 21.78
C LEU A 136 15.32 4.30 22.41
N LEU A 137 15.26 5.33 23.25
CA LEU A 137 16.44 5.91 23.89
C LEU A 137 17.11 4.99 24.92
N SER A 138 16.40 3.97 25.43
CA SER A 138 16.97 2.95 26.31
C SER A 138 17.86 1.95 25.58
N ASN A 139 17.66 1.78 24.25
CA ASN A 139 18.53 0.98 23.39
C ASN A 139 19.74 1.82 22.94
N PRO A 140 21.00 1.36 23.09
CA PRO A 140 22.18 2.14 22.71
C PRO A 140 22.19 2.53 21.23
N HIS A 141 21.75 1.64 20.31
CA HIS A 141 21.64 1.96 18.89
C HIS A 141 20.48 2.91 18.61
N GLY A 142 19.35 2.71 19.25
CA GLY A 142 18.20 3.62 19.15
C GLY A 142 18.55 5.05 19.61
N LYS A 143 19.31 5.19 20.69
CA LYS A 143 19.83 6.49 21.13
C LYS A 143 20.78 7.10 20.10
N TRP A 144 21.68 6.28 19.52
CA TRP A 144 22.59 6.73 18.45
C TRP A 144 21.82 7.19 17.21
N LEU A 145 20.78 6.48 16.81
CA LEU A 145 19.89 6.88 15.70
C LEU A 145 19.25 8.25 16.01
N TRP A 146 18.65 8.40 17.18
CA TRP A 146 18.02 9.65 17.60
C TRP A 146 19.01 10.83 17.56
N GLU A 147 20.22 10.69 18.13
CA GLU A 147 21.26 11.72 18.13
C GLU A 147 21.67 12.12 16.71
N ASN A 148 21.78 11.17 15.78
CA ASN A 148 22.23 11.45 14.42
C ASN A 148 21.13 12.02 13.55
N PHE A 149 19.88 11.53 13.63
CA PHE A 149 18.75 12.13 12.94
C PHE A 149 18.44 13.54 13.45
N THR A 150 18.51 13.79 14.75
CA THR A 150 18.33 15.12 15.35
C THR A 150 19.42 16.10 14.88
N ALA A 151 20.63 15.64 14.66
CA ALA A 151 21.73 16.47 14.13
C ALA A 151 21.55 16.85 12.66
N GLY A 152 20.78 16.06 11.88
CA GLY A 152 20.52 16.32 10.47
C GLY A 152 21.72 16.13 9.54
N GLY A 153 21.55 16.50 8.25
CA GLY A 153 22.60 16.48 7.25
C GLY A 153 23.26 15.10 7.07
N GLU A 154 24.60 15.09 6.87
CA GLU A 154 25.36 13.85 6.63
C GLU A 154 25.18 12.81 7.77
N ARG A 155 25.00 13.27 9.01
CA ARG A 155 24.79 12.39 10.15
C ARG A 155 23.45 11.65 10.06
N ALA A 156 22.38 12.33 9.66
CA ALA A 156 21.09 11.71 9.43
C ALA A 156 21.15 10.69 8.28
N MET A 157 21.85 11.02 7.20
CA MET A 157 22.06 10.10 6.08
C MET A 157 22.88 8.86 6.48
N ALA A 158 23.90 9.01 7.30
CA ALA A 158 24.66 7.89 7.83
C ALA A 158 23.80 6.99 8.75
N ALA A 159 22.90 7.59 9.53
CA ALA A 159 21.95 6.87 10.37
C ALA A 159 20.93 6.10 9.50
N PHE A 160 20.42 6.71 8.44
CA PHE A 160 19.53 6.06 7.48
C PHE A 160 20.22 4.88 6.78
N ALA A 161 21.43 5.08 6.26
CA ALA A 161 22.21 4.01 5.66
C ALA A 161 22.48 2.84 6.63
N SER A 162 22.63 3.14 7.93
CA SER A 162 22.76 2.13 8.98
C SER A 162 21.50 1.27 9.15
N ILE A 163 20.31 1.85 9.05
CA ILE A 163 19.03 1.13 9.09
C ILE A 163 18.88 0.21 7.87
N VAL A 164 19.19 0.74 6.67
CA VAL A 164 19.18 -0.07 5.45
C VAL A 164 20.16 -1.24 5.55
N SER A 165 21.37 -1.00 6.08
CA SER A 165 22.36 -2.06 6.29
C SER A 165 21.90 -3.13 7.29
N ASP A 166 21.21 -2.73 8.36
CA ASP A 166 20.63 -3.69 9.32
C ASP A 166 19.61 -4.60 8.64
N GLY A 167 18.72 -4.01 7.86
CA GLY A 167 17.76 -4.76 7.08
C GLY A 167 18.42 -5.74 6.10
N THR A 168 19.36 -5.27 5.27
CA THR A 168 20.00 -6.11 4.24
C THR A 168 20.87 -7.23 4.81
N THR A 169 21.46 -7.02 5.99
CA THR A 169 22.32 -8.00 6.66
C THR A 169 21.59 -8.88 7.68
N GLY A 170 20.32 -8.56 7.99
CA GLY A 170 19.54 -9.24 9.02
C GLY A 170 20.04 -8.96 10.44
N ASN A 171 20.76 -7.85 10.66
CA ASN A 171 21.32 -7.48 11.95
C ASN A 171 20.39 -6.52 12.69
N ASP A 172 19.39 -7.06 13.39
CA ASP A 172 18.44 -6.27 14.16
C ASP A 172 19.09 -5.73 15.44
N ARG A 173 19.65 -4.51 15.36
CA ARG A 173 20.25 -3.83 16.51
C ARG A 173 19.25 -3.16 17.44
N LEU A 174 18.02 -2.95 17.02
CA LEU A 174 16.95 -2.41 17.87
C LEU A 174 16.30 -3.51 18.69
N GLY A 175 16.38 -4.76 18.22
CA GLY A 175 15.80 -5.92 18.88
C GLY A 175 14.29 -5.93 18.87
N ASP A 176 13.73 -6.97 19.47
CA ASP A 176 12.30 -7.10 19.69
C ASP A 176 11.89 -6.13 20.81
N THR A 177 11.71 -4.88 20.42
CA THR A 177 11.13 -3.89 21.31
C THR A 177 9.61 -3.97 21.12
N ASP A 178 8.82 -4.00 22.20
CA ASP A 178 7.33 -3.96 22.18
C ASP A 178 6.74 -2.74 21.42
N MET A 179 7.59 -2.01 20.73
CA MET A 179 7.28 -0.79 19.98
C MET A 179 6.31 -1.04 18.84
N GLY A 180 6.55 -2.09 18.06
CA GLY A 180 5.73 -2.41 16.89
C GLY A 180 4.29 -2.79 17.25
N SER A 181 4.07 -3.45 18.38
CA SER A 181 2.74 -3.95 18.75
C SER A 181 1.73 -2.83 19.01
N THR A 182 2.13 -1.80 19.74
CA THR A 182 1.26 -0.65 20.04
C THR A 182 0.97 0.16 18.78
N ILE A 183 2.01 0.46 17.99
CA ILE A 183 1.90 1.24 16.75
C ILE A 183 1.02 0.50 15.74
N TRP A 184 1.27 -0.79 15.53
CA TRP A 184 0.45 -1.61 14.65
C TRP A 184 -1.00 -1.69 15.13
N GLY A 185 -1.22 -1.92 16.43
CA GLY A 185 -2.56 -1.96 17.01
C GLY A 185 -3.34 -0.66 16.82
N ASP A 186 -2.70 0.50 16.89
CA ASP A 186 -3.36 1.79 16.66
C ASP A 186 -3.57 2.07 15.17
N PHE A 187 -2.65 1.63 14.33
CA PHE A 187 -2.78 1.72 12.87
C PHE A 187 -3.99 0.93 12.35
N VAL A 188 -4.12 -0.35 12.72
CA VAL A 188 -5.26 -1.18 12.25
C VAL A 188 -6.61 -0.65 12.74
N LYS A 189 -6.68 -0.10 13.98
CA LYS A 189 -7.89 0.58 14.48
C LYS A 189 -8.19 1.86 13.70
N THR A 190 -7.16 2.54 13.21
CA THR A 190 -7.34 3.72 12.37
C THR A 190 -8.00 3.35 11.05
N ALA A 191 -7.54 2.30 10.37
CA ALA A 191 -8.20 1.80 9.17
C ALA A 191 -9.68 1.48 9.44
N ASP A 192 -10.00 0.77 10.51
CA ASP A 192 -11.39 0.43 10.87
C ASP A 192 -12.28 1.67 11.04
N ARG A 193 -11.75 2.75 11.66
CA ARG A 193 -12.52 3.99 11.84
C ARG A 193 -12.89 4.66 10.51
N PHE A 194 -12.08 4.48 9.47
CA PHE A 194 -12.32 5.04 8.15
C PHE A 194 -13.04 4.11 7.19
N ASN A 195 -13.11 2.82 7.51
CA ASN A 195 -13.80 1.83 6.68
C ASN A 195 -15.33 2.03 6.77
N GLU A 196 -15.95 2.34 5.64
CA GLU A 196 -17.38 2.55 5.49
C GLU A 196 -17.90 1.68 4.34
N PRO A 197 -18.37 0.46 4.63
CA PRO A 197 -18.77 -0.50 3.60
C PRO A 197 -19.80 0.09 2.61
N GLY A 198 -19.54 -0.09 1.33
CA GLY A 198 -20.37 0.46 0.25
C GLY A 198 -20.09 1.92 -0.13
N VAL A 199 -19.25 2.64 0.64
CA VAL A 199 -18.86 4.03 0.38
C VAL A 199 -17.37 4.15 0.16
N PHE A 200 -16.57 3.67 1.10
CA PHE A 200 -15.11 3.70 1.05
C PHE A 200 -14.52 2.52 1.82
N SER A 201 -13.63 1.78 1.18
CA SER A 201 -12.92 0.68 1.85
C SER A 201 -11.56 1.15 2.32
N ALA A 202 -11.39 1.31 3.64
CA ALA A 202 -10.10 1.48 4.26
C ALA A 202 -9.58 0.10 4.68
N MET A 203 -8.51 -0.36 4.04
CA MET A 203 -7.93 -1.66 4.31
C MET A 203 -6.57 -1.51 4.99
N THR A 204 -6.21 -2.50 5.79
CA THR A 204 -4.91 -2.58 6.45
C THR A 204 -3.96 -3.40 5.59
N GLY A 205 -2.72 -2.95 5.47
CA GLY A 205 -1.65 -3.66 4.81
C GLY A 205 -0.29 -3.31 5.40
N PHE A 206 0.74 -3.97 4.91
CA PHE A 206 2.14 -3.62 5.17
C PHE A 206 2.98 -4.01 3.96
N GLU A 207 4.14 -3.38 3.82
CA GLU A 207 5.14 -3.80 2.84
C GLU A 207 6.25 -4.61 3.51
N TRP A 208 6.46 -5.82 3.00
CA TRP A 208 7.60 -6.67 3.30
C TRP A 208 8.74 -6.37 2.32
N THR A 209 9.90 -5.98 2.83
CA THR A 209 10.94 -5.28 2.07
C THR A 209 12.13 -6.18 1.73
N SER A 210 11.90 -7.39 1.26
CA SER A 210 13.01 -8.29 0.93
C SER A 210 13.80 -7.80 -0.29
N MET A 211 15.11 -7.66 -0.11
CA MET A 211 16.03 -7.08 -1.09
C MET A 211 17.36 -7.85 -1.14
N PRO A 212 17.38 -9.16 -1.47
CA PRO A 212 18.57 -9.97 -1.49
C PRO A 212 19.58 -9.48 -2.53
N GLY A 213 20.76 -9.06 -2.08
CA GLY A 213 21.80 -8.50 -2.96
C GLY A 213 21.39 -7.23 -3.69
N GLY A 214 20.51 -6.41 -3.10
CA GLY A 214 20.01 -5.17 -3.69
C GLY A 214 18.85 -5.35 -4.68
N ASN A 215 18.44 -6.59 -4.97
CA ASN A 215 17.40 -6.90 -5.94
C ASN A 215 16.01 -6.81 -5.31
N ASN A 216 15.15 -5.98 -5.86
CA ASN A 216 13.80 -5.80 -5.34
C ASN A 216 12.94 -7.06 -5.51
N ILE A 217 12.51 -7.63 -4.40
CA ILE A 217 11.46 -8.64 -4.37
C ILE A 217 10.42 -8.31 -3.28
N HIS A 218 10.17 -7.03 -3.04
CA HIS A 218 9.19 -6.54 -2.08
C HIS A 218 7.78 -7.05 -2.38
N ARG A 219 6.97 -7.21 -1.33
CA ARG A 219 5.55 -7.53 -1.44
C ARG A 219 4.75 -6.63 -0.52
N VAL A 220 3.68 -6.13 -1.05
CA VAL A 220 2.61 -5.56 -0.25
C VAL A 220 1.68 -6.69 0.19
N ALA A 221 1.46 -6.83 1.49
CA ALA A 221 0.46 -7.72 2.06
C ALA A 221 -0.79 -6.92 2.43
N VAL A 222 -1.97 -7.40 2.02
CA VAL A 222 -3.26 -6.72 2.21
C VAL A 222 -4.23 -7.64 2.93
N PHE A 223 -4.77 -7.18 4.04
CA PHE A 223 -5.78 -7.89 4.83
C PHE A 223 -7.19 -7.47 4.43
N ALA A 224 -8.07 -8.45 4.27
CA ALA A 224 -9.49 -8.20 4.04
C ALA A 224 -10.27 -7.91 5.33
N ASP A 225 -9.62 -8.11 6.49
CA ASP A 225 -10.24 -8.10 7.81
C ASP A 225 -9.92 -6.81 8.56
N GLY A 226 -10.76 -6.49 9.55
CA GLY A 226 -10.56 -5.38 10.45
C GLY A 226 -9.59 -5.68 11.60
N ALA A 227 -9.47 -4.71 12.53
CA ALA A 227 -8.55 -4.74 13.66
C ALA A 227 -8.77 -5.93 14.61
N ASP A 228 -9.97 -6.50 14.66
CA ASP A 228 -10.31 -7.67 15.46
C ASP A 228 -9.47 -8.89 15.09
N LYS A 229 -9.09 -9.03 13.81
CA LYS A 229 -8.23 -10.11 13.32
C LYS A 229 -6.83 -9.64 13.01
N THR A 230 -6.67 -8.54 12.28
CA THR A 230 -5.34 -8.02 11.89
C THR A 230 -4.51 -7.59 13.08
N GLY A 231 -5.15 -7.13 14.17
CA GLY A 231 -4.48 -6.79 15.42
C GLY A 231 -3.96 -8.01 16.23
N GLN A 232 -4.23 -9.24 15.80
CA GLN A 232 -3.73 -10.46 16.45
C GLN A 232 -2.34 -10.88 15.95
N VAL A 233 -1.84 -10.24 14.90
CA VAL A 233 -0.52 -10.51 14.33
C VAL A 233 0.27 -9.21 14.20
N LEU A 234 1.59 -9.33 14.14
CA LEU A 234 2.48 -8.22 13.75
C LEU A 234 2.83 -8.36 12.26
N PRO A 235 3.17 -7.26 11.57
CA PRO A 235 3.70 -7.33 10.22
C PRO A 235 4.92 -8.24 10.13
N PHE A 236 4.97 -9.06 9.09
CA PHE A 236 6.14 -9.90 8.80
C PHE A 236 7.18 -9.06 8.06
N SER A 237 8.40 -9.04 8.56
CA SER A 237 9.47 -8.19 8.08
C SER A 237 10.60 -8.98 7.42
N LEU A 238 11.48 -8.30 6.69
CA LEU A 238 12.70 -8.92 6.17
C LEU A 238 13.65 -9.40 7.31
N LEU A 239 13.49 -8.85 8.51
CA LEU A 239 14.26 -9.29 9.70
C LEU A 239 13.80 -10.68 10.16
N ASP A 240 12.54 -11.07 9.89
CA ASP A 240 12.05 -12.42 10.13
C ASP A 240 12.56 -13.38 9.07
N SER A 241 12.46 -13.01 7.79
CA SER A 241 13.02 -13.76 6.65
C SER A 241 12.98 -12.93 5.36
N GLN A 242 13.97 -13.15 4.51
CA GLN A 242 14.00 -12.61 3.14
C GLN A 242 13.39 -13.56 2.09
N ASN A 243 12.95 -14.76 2.48
CA ASN A 243 12.41 -15.76 1.57
C ASN A 243 10.89 -15.58 1.40
N PRO A 244 10.36 -15.36 0.17
CA PRO A 244 8.92 -15.23 -0.08
C PRO A 244 8.08 -16.41 0.43
N GLU A 245 8.64 -17.62 0.43
CA GLU A 245 7.94 -18.81 0.93
C GLU A 245 7.65 -18.73 2.45
N ASP A 246 8.43 -17.98 3.20
CA ASP A 246 8.20 -17.77 4.63
C ASP A 246 7.14 -16.70 4.87
N LEU A 247 7.07 -15.65 4.02
CA LEU A 247 5.94 -14.73 4.01
C LEU A 247 4.62 -15.47 3.73
N TRP A 248 4.60 -16.40 2.75
CA TRP A 248 3.39 -17.18 2.47
C TRP A 248 2.98 -18.07 3.64
N LYS A 249 3.94 -18.65 4.38
CA LYS A 249 3.66 -19.39 5.63
C LYS A 249 3.08 -18.48 6.72
N TYR A 250 3.58 -17.26 6.85
CA TYR A 250 3.00 -16.26 7.75
C TYR A 250 1.54 -15.99 7.38
N MET A 251 1.24 -15.77 6.09
CA MET A 251 -0.12 -15.54 5.60
C MET A 251 -1.03 -16.75 5.84
N GLU A 252 -0.54 -17.96 5.61
CA GLU A 252 -1.26 -19.20 5.91
C GLU A 252 -1.57 -19.32 7.41
N ASN A 253 -0.61 -18.99 8.27
CA ASN A 253 -0.78 -19.00 9.72
C ASN A 253 -1.83 -17.95 10.16
N TYR A 254 -1.81 -16.77 9.57
CA TYR A 254 -2.83 -15.74 9.81
C TYR A 254 -4.24 -16.28 9.48
N GLU A 255 -4.46 -16.78 8.28
CA GLU A 255 -5.78 -17.33 7.88
C GLU A 255 -6.22 -18.48 8.80
N ARG A 256 -5.30 -19.39 9.11
CA ARG A 256 -5.59 -20.56 9.95
C ARG A 256 -5.95 -20.17 11.39
N ASN A 257 -5.25 -19.21 11.98
CA ASN A 257 -5.39 -18.88 13.40
C ASN A 257 -6.53 -17.88 13.65
N THR A 258 -6.82 -16.98 12.70
CA THR A 258 -7.80 -15.90 12.88
C THR A 258 -9.10 -16.15 12.09
N GLY A 259 -9.09 -17.08 11.12
CA GLY A 259 -10.17 -17.22 10.15
C GLY A 259 -10.28 -15.98 9.23
N GLY A 260 -9.24 -15.19 9.14
CA GLY A 260 -9.16 -14.01 8.28
C GLY A 260 -8.79 -14.37 6.85
N ARG A 261 -8.55 -13.34 6.04
CA ARG A 261 -8.11 -13.47 4.64
C ARG A 261 -7.04 -12.42 4.34
N VAL A 262 -6.00 -12.85 3.64
CA VAL A 262 -4.88 -12.00 3.26
C VAL A 262 -4.40 -12.38 1.86
N LEU A 263 -3.95 -11.41 1.10
CA LEU A 263 -3.22 -11.62 -0.16
C LEU A 263 -1.94 -10.78 -0.14
N SER A 264 -1.02 -11.08 -1.04
CA SER A 264 0.10 -10.19 -1.31
C SER A 264 0.28 -9.96 -2.81
N HIS A 265 1.02 -8.91 -3.15
CA HIS A 265 1.41 -8.64 -4.51
C HIS A 265 2.83 -8.10 -4.58
N LEU A 266 3.56 -8.54 -5.60
CA LEU A 266 4.88 -8.02 -5.94
C LEU A 266 4.73 -6.69 -6.67
N HIS A 267 5.68 -5.78 -6.45
CA HIS A 267 5.82 -4.53 -7.18
C HIS A 267 7.27 -4.32 -7.64
N ASN A 268 7.47 -3.39 -8.58
CA ASN A 268 8.79 -3.05 -9.11
C ASN A 268 9.64 -4.27 -9.52
N GLY A 269 9.06 -5.19 -10.27
CA GLY A 269 9.80 -6.26 -10.91
C GLY A 269 10.96 -5.74 -11.77
N ASN A 270 10.80 -4.54 -12.35
CA ASN A 270 11.80 -3.80 -13.10
C ASN A 270 13.10 -3.50 -12.32
N LEU A 271 13.09 -3.59 -10.99
CA LEU A 271 14.25 -3.36 -10.11
C LEU A 271 14.80 -4.66 -9.48
N SER A 272 14.35 -5.81 -9.98
CA SER A 272 14.66 -7.12 -9.38
C SER A 272 15.89 -7.82 -9.95
N ASN A 273 16.51 -7.28 -11.01
CA ASN A 273 17.57 -7.93 -11.76
C ASN A 273 17.26 -9.41 -12.08
N GLY A 274 16.03 -9.64 -12.61
CA GLY A 274 15.59 -10.94 -13.10
C GLY A 274 15.11 -11.92 -12.02
N THR A 275 14.93 -11.48 -10.77
CA THR A 275 14.52 -12.39 -9.69
C THR A 275 13.01 -12.40 -9.44
N ALA A 276 12.26 -11.38 -9.88
CA ALA A 276 10.83 -11.22 -9.63
C ALA A 276 9.98 -12.40 -10.13
N PHE A 277 10.19 -12.80 -11.38
CA PHE A 277 9.44 -13.87 -12.06
C PHE A 277 10.36 -15.01 -12.55
N SER A 278 11.39 -15.29 -11.78
CA SER A 278 12.39 -16.31 -12.07
C SER A 278 11.77 -17.71 -12.17
N LYS A 279 12.40 -18.59 -12.96
CA LYS A 279 12.15 -20.04 -12.99
C LYS A 279 12.85 -20.80 -11.85
N THR A 280 13.56 -20.07 -10.98
CA THR A 280 14.25 -20.58 -9.79
C THR A 280 13.66 -19.97 -8.54
N ARG A 281 13.54 -20.77 -7.49
CA ARG A 281 13.12 -20.38 -6.14
C ARG A 281 14.24 -19.61 -5.43
N PHE A 282 13.92 -18.96 -4.31
CA PHE A 282 14.87 -18.23 -3.47
C PHE A 282 16.08 -19.07 -3.06
N ASN A 283 15.90 -20.36 -2.83
CA ASN A 283 16.97 -21.30 -2.47
C ASN A 283 17.79 -21.84 -3.67
N GLY A 284 17.59 -21.29 -4.88
CA GLY A 284 18.28 -21.67 -6.11
C GLY A 284 17.74 -22.94 -6.79
N LYS A 285 16.75 -23.63 -6.21
CA LYS A 285 16.13 -24.81 -6.85
C LYS A 285 15.14 -24.35 -7.95
N PRO A 286 14.91 -25.19 -8.97
CA PRO A 286 13.86 -24.91 -9.95
C PRO A 286 12.47 -24.77 -9.27
N VAL A 287 11.62 -23.93 -9.84
CA VAL A 287 10.20 -23.86 -9.49
C VAL A 287 9.56 -25.22 -9.74
N ASP A 288 8.85 -25.76 -8.75
CA ASP A 288 8.05 -26.99 -8.79
C ASP A 288 6.55 -26.67 -8.68
N ALA A 289 5.70 -27.68 -8.81
CA ALA A 289 4.25 -27.52 -8.78
C ALA A 289 3.77 -26.95 -7.44
N ALA A 290 4.31 -27.42 -6.32
CA ALA A 290 3.91 -26.95 -4.99
C ALA A 290 4.25 -25.46 -4.77
N TYR A 291 5.41 -25.00 -5.23
CA TYR A 291 5.75 -23.59 -5.22
C TYR A 291 4.80 -22.78 -6.10
N ALA A 292 4.49 -23.27 -7.31
CA ALA A 292 3.61 -22.59 -8.25
C ALA A 292 2.18 -22.45 -7.69
N GLU A 293 1.65 -23.48 -7.05
CA GLU A 293 0.35 -23.47 -6.35
C GLU A 293 0.35 -22.46 -5.19
N ALA A 294 1.40 -22.47 -4.36
CA ALA A 294 1.53 -21.51 -3.25
C ALA A 294 1.60 -20.09 -3.77
N ARG A 295 2.41 -19.83 -4.80
CA ARG A 295 2.60 -18.48 -5.35
C ARG A 295 1.29 -17.89 -5.87
N ILE A 296 0.57 -18.59 -6.74
CA ILE A 296 -0.68 -18.06 -7.30
C ILE A 296 -1.78 -17.94 -6.23
N ARG A 297 -1.74 -18.78 -5.19
CA ARG A 297 -2.65 -18.68 -4.04
C ARG A 297 -2.42 -17.37 -3.26
N TRP A 298 -1.17 -16.99 -3.01
CA TRP A 298 -0.81 -15.88 -2.14
C TRP A 298 -0.52 -14.58 -2.90
N GLU A 299 -0.13 -14.66 -4.18
CA GLU A 299 0.16 -13.53 -5.06
C GLU A 299 -0.78 -13.52 -6.29
N PRO A 300 -2.12 -13.35 -6.10
CA PRO A 300 -3.08 -13.44 -7.19
C PRO A 300 -3.11 -12.20 -8.09
N ILE A 301 -2.39 -11.14 -7.73
CA ILE A 301 -2.23 -9.90 -8.49
C ILE A 301 -0.77 -9.45 -8.45
N MET A 302 -0.38 -8.58 -9.38
CA MET A 302 0.88 -7.84 -9.33
C MET A 302 0.65 -6.36 -9.58
N GLU A 303 1.49 -5.52 -9.02
CA GLU A 303 1.51 -4.09 -9.32
C GLU A 303 2.27 -3.85 -10.62
N ILE A 304 1.53 -3.36 -11.63
CA ILE A 304 2.04 -3.26 -12.99
C ILE A 304 2.75 -1.93 -13.27
N SER A 305 2.44 -0.91 -12.51
CA SER A 305 3.05 0.42 -12.65
C SER A 305 2.95 1.22 -11.35
N GLN A 306 3.93 2.05 -11.10
CA GLN A 306 3.98 3.01 -10.01
C GLN A 306 5.06 4.08 -10.27
N ILE A 307 5.28 5.00 -9.33
CA ILE A 307 6.23 6.13 -9.49
C ILE A 307 7.67 5.68 -9.81
N LYS A 308 8.11 4.49 -9.35
CA LYS A 308 9.45 3.92 -9.67
C LYS A 308 9.47 3.16 -11.01
N GLY A 309 8.58 3.49 -11.94
CA GLY A 309 8.61 3.05 -13.32
C GLY A 309 7.58 1.99 -13.69
N ASP A 310 7.49 1.75 -14.99
CA ASP A 310 6.66 0.74 -15.60
C ASP A 310 7.14 -0.69 -15.31
N GLY A 311 6.20 -1.56 -15.01
CA GLY A 311 6.40 -3.00 -14.84
C GLY A 311 5.64 -3.85 -15.86
N GLU A 312 4.99 -3.22 -16.86
CA GLU A 312 4.18 -3.95 -17.84
C GLU A 312 5.06 -4.65 -18.88
N THR A 313 5.91 -3.88 -19.59
CA THR A 313 6.81 -4.40 -20.61
C THR A 313 8.03 -3.48 -20.78
N HIS A 314 8.93 -3.86 -21.66
CA HIS A 314 10.15 -3.13 -21.98
C HIS A 314 10.36 -3.14 -23.51
N PRO A 315 10.93 -2.08 -24.17
CA PRO A 315 11.17 -2.04 -25.60
C PRO A 315 11.97 -3.24 -26.14
N PHE A 316 12.91 -3.76 -25.35
CA PHE A 316 13.64 -4.97 -25.69
C PHE A 316 12.74 -6.22 -25.81
N LEU A 317 11.66 -6.29 -25.03
CA LEU A 317 10.71 -7.41 -25.01
C LEU A 317 9.53 -7.22 -25.95
N SER A 318 9.23 -5.97 -26.31
CA SER A 318 8.10 -5.56 -27.15
C SER A 318 8.53 -4.45 -28.12
N PRO A 319 9.44 -4.75 -29.08
CA PRO A 319 10.06 -3.72 -29.94
C PRO A 319 9.08 -3.04 -30.91
N ASP A 320 7.93 -3.66 -31.17
CA ASP A 320 6.89 -3.13 -32.04
C ASP A 320 5.78 -2.36 -31.31
N ASP A 321 5.91 -2.21 -29.99
CA ASP A 321 4.96 -1.48 -29.15
C ASP A 321 5.48 -0.06 -28.87
N GLU A 322 4.85 0.95 -29.44
CA GLU A 322 5.23 2.36 -29.27
C GLU A 322 5.10 2.87 -27.83
N PHE A 323 4.33 2.18 -26.98
CA PHE A 323 4.13 2.52 -25.57
C PHE A 323 5.10 1.78 -24.63
N ALA A 324 5.89 0.82 -25.12
CA ALA A 324 6.81 0.06 -24.29
C ALA A 324 7.95 0.90 -23.68
N ASP A 325 8.17 2.12 -24.18
CA ASP A 325 9.19 3.05 -23.73
C ASP A 325 8.64 4.14 -22.77
N PHE A 326 7.49 3.91 -22.17
CA PHE A 326 6.85 4.87 -21.29
C PHE A 326 7.35 4.71 -19.85
N GLU A 327 7.84 5.81 -19.24
CA GLU A 327 8.25 5.89 -17.81
C GLU A 327 9.13 4.74 -17.32
N ARG A 328 10.12 4.36 -18.09
CA ARG A 328 11.07 3.30 -17.71
C ARG A 328 11.93 3.70 -16.52
N TRP A 329 12.19 2.72 -15.67
CA TRP A 329 13.21 2.79 -14.62
C TRP A 329 13.91 1.43 -14.59
N ASP A 330 15.01 1.30 -15.34
CA ASP A 330 15.60 0.01 -15.71
C ASP A 330 17.15 0.00 -15.70
N VAL A 331 17.76 0.93 -14.98
CA VAL A 331 19.21 1.09 -14.98
C VAL A 331 19.91 -0.04 -14.21
N GLY A 332 19.32 -0.51 -13.13
CA GLY A 332 19.91 -1.54 -12.27
C GLY A 332 18.89 -2.12 -11.28
N ASN A 333 19.44 -2.73 -10.21
CA ASN A 333 18.64 -3.15 -9.06
C ASN A 333 18.25 -1.97 -8.17
N LEU A 334 17.42 -2.23 -7.13
CA LEU A 334 16.82 -1.17 -6.32
C LEU A 334 17.83 -0.28 -5.60
N ASP A 335 18.90 -0.85 -5.04
CA ASP A 335 19.94 -0.09 -4.32
C ASP A 335 21.06 0.46 -5.22
N GLY A 336 20.96 0.24 -6.55
CA GLY A 336 21.95 0.70 -7.52
C GLY A 336 23.32 0.02 -7.41
N SER A 337 23.41 -1.14 -6.73
CA SER A 337 24.65 -1.87 -6.55
C SER A 337 25.04 -2.74 -7.75
N ALA A 338 24.09 -3.08 -8.62
CA ALA A 338 24.30 -3.93 -9.77
C ALA A 338 23.55 -3.44 -11.00
N PRO A 339 24.24 -3.28 -12.16
CA PRO A 339 23.59 -2.88 -13.40
C PRO A 339 22.68 -3.99 -13.93
N LYS A 340 21.70 -3.59 -14.75
CA LYS A 340 20.81 -4.49 -15.45
C LYS A 340 21.50 -5.13 -16.66
N LYS A 341 21.04 -6.34 -16.99
CA LYS A 341 21.44 -7.06 -18.21
C LYS A 341 20.21 -7.51 -18.98
N ASP A 342 20.32 -7.57 -20.31
CA ASP A 342 19.18 -7.88 -21.21
C ASP A 342 18.51 -9.23 -20.88
N GLU A 343 19.29 -10.25 -20.49
CA GLU A 343 18.75 -11.56 -20.12
C GLU A 343 17.87 -11.56 -18.85
N MET A 344 17.96 -10.51 -18.01
CA MET A 344 17.15 -10.35 -16.81
C MET A 344 15.73 -9.88 -17.13
N LEU A 345 15.57 -9.02 -18.15
CA LEU A 345 14.34 -8.33 -18.50
C LEU A 345 13.12 -9.26 -18.65
N GLN A 346 13.30 -10.44 -19.22
CA GLN A 346 12.21 -11.40 -19.39
C GLN A 346 11.58 -11.90 -18.07
N TYR A 347 12.26 -11.70 -16.94
CA TYR A 347 11.82 -12.13 -15.61
C TYR A 347 11.43 -10.95 -14.72
N GLU A 348 11.19 -9.79 -15.29
CA GLU A 348 10.95 -8.54 -14.56
C GLU A 348 9.60 -7.90 -14.84
N TYR A 349 9.07 -8.10 -16.04
CA TYR A 349 7.89 -7.41 -16.55
C TYR A 349 6.68 -8.33 -16.66
N GLY A 350 5.49 -7.77 -16.43
CA GLY A 350 4.23 -8.51 -16.36
C GLY A 350 3.91 -9.31 -17.61
N ARG A 351 4.03 -8.69 -18.81
CA ARG A 351 3.73 -9.39 -20.07
C ARG A 351 4.65 -10.59 -20.30
N SER A 352 5.93 -10.46 -19.98
CA SER A 352 6.87 -11.59 -20.10
C SER A 352 6.67 -12.62 -18.99
N ALA A 353 6.30 -12.19 -17.78
CA ALA A 353 5.97 -13.09 -16.69
C ALA A 353 4.77 -14.00 -17.03
N LEU A 354 3.74 -13.46 -17.69
CA LEU A 354 2.61 -14.29 -18.19
C LEU A 354 3.09 -15.36 -19.17
N LYS A 355 4.04 -15.03 -20.07
CA LYS A 355 4.63 -16.03 -21.01
C LYS A 355 5.41 -17.10 -20.25
N VAL A 356 6.24 -16.70 -19.28
CA VAL A 356 6.99 -17.63 -18.41
C VAL A 356 6.03 -18.51 -17.62
N GLY A 357 4.90 -17.95 -17.16
CA GLY A 357 3.86 -18.69 -16.47
C GLY A 357 3.23 -19.81 -17.32
N LEU A 358 2.90 -19.52 -18.57
CA LEU A 358 2.39 -20.54 -19.52
C LEU A 358 3.43 -21.64 -19.82
N GLU A 359 4.71 -21.28 -19.93
CA GLU A 359 5.78 -22.26 -20.09
C GLU A 359 5.92 -23.17 -18.87
N LEU A 360 5.83 -22.59 -17.66
CA LEU A 360 5.85 -23.37 -16.42
C LEU A 360 4.61 -24.27 -16.31
N GLU A 361 3.43 -23.79 -16.68
CA GLU A 361 2.18 -24.58 -16.69
C GLU A 361 2.29 -25.80 -17.59
N ALA A 362 2.83 -25.63 -18.80
CA ALA A 362 3.05 -26.76 -19.72
C ALA A 362 3.94 -27.86 -19.13
N ARG A 363 4.85 -27.50 -18.22
CA ARG A 363 5.77 -28.42 -17.55
C ARG A 363 5.26 -28.98 -16.24
N LEU A 364 4.58 -28.13 -15.45
CA LEU A 364 4.22 -28.42 -14.05
C LEU A 364 2.74 -28.74 -13.86
N GLY A 365 1.90 -28.38 -14.84
CA GLY A 365 0.44 -28.49 -14.75
C GLY A 365 -0.23 -27.36 -13.98
N VAL A 366 0.56 -26.37 -13.49
CA VAL A 366 0.09 -25.20 -12.76
C VAL A 366 0.91 -23.96 -13.14
N ASN A 367 0.24 -22.80 -13.26
CA ASN A 367 0.81 -21.53 -13.65
C ASN A 367 1.03 -20.64 -12.41
N PRO A 368 2.28 -20.35 -12.00
CA PRO A 368 2.54 -19.48 -10.84
C PRO A 368 2.28 -17.99 -11.12
N TYR A 369 2.10 -17.59 -12.38
CA TYR A 369 1.97 -16.20 -12.82
C TYR A 369 0.64 -15.93 -13.53
N GLN A 370 -0.41 -16.66 -13.18
CA GLN A 370 -1.79 -16.44 -13.63
C GLN A 370 -2.46 -15.34 -12.78
N PHE A 371 -1.82 -14.21 -12.64
CA PHE A 371 -2.26 -13.11 -11.79
C PHE A 371 -3.03 -12.02 -12.57
N GLY A 372 -3.84 -11.25 -11.85
CA GLY A 372 -4.38 -9.97 -12.30
C GLY A 372 -3.40 -8.83 -12.05
N PHE A 373 -3.84 -7.61 -12.37
CA PHE A 373 -3.00 -6.41 -12.25
C PHE A 373 -3.68 -5.36 -11.39
N ASN A 374 -2.88 -4.63 -10.62
CA ASN A 374 -3.21 -3.34 -10.05
C ASN A 374 -2.14 -2.33 -10.45
N ALA A 375 -2.42 -1.05 -10.29
CA ALA A 375 -1.44 0.02 -10.32
C ALA A 375 -1.64 0.85 -9.06
N SER A 376 -0.54 1.30 -8.47
CA SER A 376 -0.56 2.04 -7.22
C SER A 376 0.47 3.17 -7.27
N SER A 377 0.44 4.09 -6.30
CA SER A 377 1.37 5.21 -6.32
C SER A 377 2.74 4.85 -5.75
N ASP A 378 2.80 4.03 -4.72
CA ASP A 378 3.97 3.86 -3.87
C ASP A 378 4.50 5.23 -3.38
N ALA A 379 3.58 6.17 -3.15
CA ALA A 379 3.95 7.50 -2.69
C ALA A 379 4.35 7.46 -1.22
N HIS A 380 5.42 8.17 -0.90
CA HIS A 380 5.97 8.30 0.45
C HIS A 380 5.64 9.66 1.07
N THR A 381 4.55 10.25 0.65
CA THR A 381 4.06 11.56 1.12
C THR A 381 2.84 11.44 2.02
N GLY A 382 2.23 10.25 2.13
CA GLY A 382 0.91 10.06 2.73
C GLY A 382 -0.23 10.49 1.81
N LEU A 383 0.04 10.81 0.53
CA LEU A 383 -0.94 11.34 -0.43
C LEU A 383 -1.00 10.46 -1.68
N ALA A 384 -2.10 9.71 -1.82
CA ALA A 384 -2.37 8.87 -2.98
C ALA A 384 -2.89 9.74 -4.14
N SER A 385 -1.99 10.29 -4.96
CA SER A 385 -2.33 11.05 -6.16
C SER A 385 -1.34 10.80 -7.27
N THR A 386 -1.87 10.47 -8.45
CA THR A 386 -1.12 10.25 -9.69
C THR A 386 -1.56 11.18 -10.82
N ALA A 387 -2.53 12.08 -10.57
CA ALA A 387 -2.96 13.08 -11.54
C ALA A 387 -1.85 14.13 -11.72
N GLU A 388 -1.45 14.42 -12.97
CA GLU A 388 -0.35 15.35 -13.28
C GLU A 388 -0.56 16.76 -12.71
N ASP A 389 -1.79 17.24 -12.72
CA ASP A 389 -2.16 18.57 -12.22
C ASP A 389 -2.32 18.61 -10.69
N ASN A 390 -2.21 17.46 -10.02
CA ASN A 390 -2.32 17.33 -8.55
C ASN A 390 -1.30 16.36 -7.98
N TYR A 391 -0.14 16.21 -8.62
CA TYR A 391 0.91 15.29 -8.22
C TYR A 391 1.83 15.89 -7.17
N PHE A 392 1.87 15.28 -5.98
CA PHE A 392 2.65 15.75 -4.84
C PHE A 392 4.03 15.08 -4.71
N GLY A 393 4.42 14.24 -5.64
CA GLY A 393 5.75 13.64 -5.70
C GLY A 393 5.85 12.30 -4.99
N LYS A 394 7.03 11.68 -5.09
CA LYS A 394 7.36 10.41 -4.45
C LYS A 394 7.65 10.58 -2.96
N MET A 395 8.41 11.60 -2.58
CA MET A 395 8.91 11.87 -1.23
C MET A 395 8.46 13.27 -0.76
N ALA A 396 8.45 13.51 0.53
CA ALA A 396 8.16 14.83 1.10
C ALA A 396 9.05 15.93 0.50
N SER A 397 10.31 15.64 0.18
CA SER A 397 11.24 16.56 -0.46
C SER A 397 10.88 16.91 -1.91
N SER A 398 10.08 16.11 -2.59
CA SER A 398 9.63 16.33 -3.97
C SER A 398 8.20 16.88 -4.06
N GLU A 399 7.57 17.23 -2.94
CA GLU A 399 6.28 17.93 -2.94
C GLU A 399 6.37 19.32 -3.59
N PRO A 400 5.23 19.87 -4.08
CA PRO A 400 5.21 21.20 -4.65
C PRO A 400 5.83 22.25 -3.73
N GLY A 401 6.82 22.99 -4.25
CA GLY A 401 7.56 24.00 -3.50
C GLY A 401 8.64 24.63 -4.36
N PRO A 402 9.26 25.76 -3.89
CA PRO A 402 10.26 26.48 -4.68
C PRO A 402 11.51 25.65 -4.97
N ASN A 403 11.81 24.65 -4.15
CA ASN A 403 13.02 23.82 -4.24
C ASN A 403 12.74 22.42 -4.79
N ARG A 404 11.55 22.18 -5.37
CA ARG A 404 11.15 20.84 -5.84
C ARG A 404 12.15 20.21 -6.81
N PHE A 405 12.80 21.01 -7.65
CA PHE A 405 13.74 20.54 -8.67
C PHE A 405 15.21 20.52 -8.19
N ASP A 406 15.48 21.00 -6.98
CA ASP A 406 16.83 21.05 -6.41
C ASP A 406 17.15 19.81 -5.58
N GLY A 407 16.13 18.98 -5.26
CA GLY A 407 16.26 17.77 -4.44
C GLY A 407 16.57 16.53 -5.28
N GLU A 408 17.66 15.83 -4.96
CA GLU A 408 17.88 14.45 -5.42
C GLU A 408 16.97 13.52 -4.61
N VAL A 409 16.09 12.78 -5.28
CA VAL A 409 15.18 11.82 -4.63
C VAL A 409 15.94 10.58 -4.15
N LEU A 410 16.91 10.12 -4.95
CA LEU A 410 17.83 9.02 -4.62
C LEU A 410 19.18 9.30 -5.27
N ARG A 411 20.28 9.13 -4.52
CA ARG A 411 21.62 9.07 -5.08
C ARG A 411 21.97 7.61 -5.37
N ALA A 412 22.18 7.29 -6.63
CA ALA A 412 22.79 6.01 -6.98
C ALA A 412 24.18 5.90 -6.32
N VAL A 413 24.49 4.72 -5.75
CA VAL A 413 25.82 4.43 -5.19
C VAL A 413 26.88 4.50 -6.28
N ASP A 414 26.53 4.14 -7.52
CA ASP A 414 27.37 4.36 -8.70
C ASP A 414 27.00 5.68 -9.38
N PRO A 415 27.92 6.67 -9.46
CA PRO A 415 27.68 7.95 -10.15
C PRO A 415 27.37 7.82 -11.64
N ALA A 416 27.63 6.67 -12.27
CA ALA A 416 27.26 6.38 -13.66
C ALA A 416 25.79 6.00 -13.80
N LEU A 417 25.14 5.56 -12.72
CA LEU A 417 23.74 5.22 -12.62
C LEU A 417 22.98 6.44 -12.08
N ARG A 418 22.81 7.46 -12.91
CA ARG A 418 21.93 8.59 -12.54
C ARG A 418 20.48 8.13 -12.61
N ILE A 419 19.85 8.04 -11.45
CA ILE A 419 18.43 7.80 -11.27
C ILE A 419 17.73 9.16 -11.09
#